data_3c330845cdcf9a9d14898b1ba25e127f
#
_entry.id   3c330845cdcf9a9d14898b1ba25e127f
#
_cell.length_a   1.000
_cell.length_b   1.000
_cell.length_c   1.000
_cell.angle_alpha   90.00
_cell.angle_beta   90.00
_cell.angle_gamma   90.00
#
_symmetry.space_group_name_H-M   'P 1'
#
loop_
_entity.id
_entity.type
_entity.pdbx_description
1 polymer ?
#
loop_
_entity_poly.entity_id
_entity_poly.type
_entity_poly.pdbx_seq_one_letter_code
_entity_poly.pdbx_strand_id
1 'polypeptide(L)'
;RMGEVQKRWVKTTDGKQMLTWVILPPDFDPDKKYPILLYCQGGPQSVVSQFWSYRWNFQLMAAQGYVVVAPNRRGLPSFGQEWLDQISGDYAGQNIRDYLSAIDDVAGEPWDDEPRMGCVGASYGGYSVFFLAGCHEKRFKAFIAHCGIFNFESMYGETEELFFINNDYGGPYWDRSNQVAQRSYANSPHKFVSKWDTPILIFTGEYDFRIPYTQSLEAFTAARVRGIPARLVEFENEAHQVFRPQNSLVWNREFFGWLDKYVK
;
A
#
# COMPACT_ATOMS: atom_id res chain seq x y z
N ARG A 1 4.85 20.84 14.67
CA ARG A 1 3.85 20.30 15.62
C ARG A 1 3.47 18.90 15.18
N MET A 2 3.10 18.06 16.16
CA MET A 2 2.60 16.70 15.90
C MET A 2 1.08 16.68 16.07
N GLY A 3 0.42 15.84 15.28
CA GLY A 3 -1.00 15.59 15.40
C GLY A 3 -1.32 14.52 16.44
N GLU A 4 -2.56 14.48 16.89
CA GLU A 4 -3.06 13.45 17.80
C GLU A 4 -3.06 12.08 17.10
N VAL A 5 -2.67 11.04 17.85
CA VAL A 5 -2.74 9.65 17.39
C VAL A 5 -3.88 8.96 18.13
N GLN A 6 -4.88 8.52 17.38
CA GLN A 6 -6.04 7.82 17.92
C GLN A 6 -5.93 6.32 17.66
N LYS A 7 -6.32 5.54 18.65
CA LYS A 7 -6.49 4.09 18.53
C LYS A 7 -7.95 3.79 18.19
N ARG A 8 -8.18 3.11 17.07
CA ARG A 8 -9.52 2.74 16.63
C ARG A 8 -9.59 1.24 16.38
N TRP A 9 -10.64 0.61 16.89
CA TRP A 9 -10.95 -0.79 16.60
C TRP A 9 -12.03 -0.85 15.52
N VAL A 10 -11.61 -1.27 14.34
CA VAL A 10 -12.49 -1.36 13.16
C VAL A 10 -13.00 -2.79 13.02
N LYS A 11 -14.31 -2.94 12.86
CA LYS A 11 -14.92 -4.24 12.59
C LYS A 11 -14.63 -4.67 11.16
N THR A 12 -14.07 -5.86 10.99
CA THR A 12 -13.78 -6.44 9.69
C THR A 12 -15.02 -7.13 9.10
N THR A 13 -14.97 -7.44 7.80
CA THR A 13 -16.10 -8.10 7.10
C THR A 13 -16.44 -9.48 7.65
N ASP A 14 -15.47 -10.16 8.28
CA ASP A 14 -15.68 -11.47 8.95
C ASP A 14 -15.91 -11.33 10.47
N GLY A 15 -16.22 -10.12 10.94
CA GLY A 15 -16.69 -9.85 12.31
C GLY A 15 -15.58 -9.73 13.37
N LYS A 16 -14.31 -9.67 12.97
CA LYS A 16 -13.19 -9.47 13.90
C LYS A 16 -12.92 -7.99 14.14
N GLN A 17 -12.11 -7.69 15.15
CA GLN A 17 -11.69 -6.33 15.51
C GLN A 17 -10.27 -6.08 15.06
N MET A 18 -10.06 -5.04 14.27
CA MET A 18 -8.77 -4.67 13.70
C MET A 18 -8.27 -3.36 14.30
N LEU A 19 -7.10 -3.40 14.94
CA LEU A 19 -6.46 -2.19 15.44
C LEU A 19 -6.02 -1.30 14.27
N THR A 20 -6.53 -0.08 14.27
CA THR A 20 -6.24 0.93 13.25
C THR A 20 -5.77 2.21 13.94
N TRP A 21 -4.60 2.70 13.55
CA TRP A 21 -4.13 4.01 13.98
C TRP A 21 -4.70 5.08 13.07
N VAL A 22 -5.25 6.14 13.66
CA VAL A 22 -5.72 7.33 12.95
C VAL A 22 -4.92 8.51 13.44
N ILE A 23 -4.16 9.14 12.56
CA ILE A 23 -3.30 10.27 12.89
C ILE A 23 -3.95 11.53 12.31
N LEU A 24 -4.35 12.43 13.20
CA LEU A 24 -5.01 13.67 12.84
C LEU A 24 -3.98 14.77 12.50
N PRO A 25 -4.33 15.72 11.63
CA PRO A 25 -3.49 16.90 11.42
C PRO A 25 -3.22 17.69 12.72
N PRO A 26 -2.07 18.36 12.85
CA PRO A 26 -1.87 19.33 13.92
C PRO A 26 -2.98 20.39 13.90
N ASP A 27 -3.41 20.81 15.06
CA ASP A 27 -4.50 21.80 15.21
C ASP A 27 -5.82 21.35 14.54
N PHE A 28 -6.12 20.04 14.63
CA PHE A 28 -7.33 19.43 14.07
C PHE A 28 -8.60 20.12 14.59
N ASP A 29 -9.50 20.41 13.67
CA ASP A 29 -10.79 21.05 13.93
C ASP A 29 -11.91 20.12 13.40
N PRO A 30 -12.75 19.54 14.27
CA PRO A 30 -13.77 18.56 13.85
C PRO A 30 -14.87 19.15 12.96
N ASP A 31 -14.97 20.48 12.89
CA ASP A 31 -15.93 21.15 12.03
C ASP A 31 -15.41 21.38 10.58
N LYS A 32 -14.17 21.01 10.33
CA LYS A 32 -13.55 21.10 8.99
C LYS A 32 -13.47 19.74 8.30
N LYS A 33 -13.34 19.78 6.98
CA LYS A 33 -13.15 18.60 6.14
C LYS A 33 -11.67 18.37 5.82
N TYR A 34 -11.25 17.11 5.86
CA TYR A 34 -9.86 16.72 5.64
C TYR A 34 -9.73 15.61 4.60
N PRO A 35 -8.74 15.70 3.71
CA PRO A 35 -8.39 14.57 2.84
C PRO A 35 -7.78 13.44 3.66
N ILE A 36 -8.01 12.20 3.23
CA ILE A 36 -7.62 11.00 3.96
C ILE A 36 -6.60 10.19 3.17
N LEU A 37 -5.61 9.62 3.85
CA LEU A 37 -4.66 8.67 3.30
C LEU A 37 -4.81 7.31 3.97
N LEU A 38 -5.08 6.29 3.18
CA LEU A 38 -4.91 4.90 3.59
C LEU A 38 -3.44 4.51 3.43
N TYR A 39 -2.80 4.13 4.53
CA TYR A 39 -1.45 3.59 4.53
C TYR A 39 -1.48 2.07 4.52
N CYS A 40 -0.82 1.46 3.55
CA CYS A 40 -0.68 0.03 3.41
C CYS A 40 0.71 -0.40 3.90
N GLN A 41 0.74 -1.18 4.99
CA GLN A 41 1.99 -1.65 5.60
C GLN A 41 2.66 -2.73 4.75
N GLY A 42 4.00 -2.67 4.69
CA GLY A 42 4.84 -3.70 4.09
C GLY A 42 4.95 -4.98 4.93
N GLY A 43 5.85 -5.82 4.56
CA GLY A 43 6.11 -7.12 5.19
C GLY A 43 5.82 -8.27 4.22
N PRO A 44 4.66 -8.92 4.26
CA PRO A 44 3.39 -8.54 4.92
C PRO A 44 3.36 -8.74 6.44
N GLN A 45 4.30 -9.52 7.00
CA GLN A 45 4.35 -9.86 8.42
C GLN A 45 5.09 -8.77 9.23
N SER A 46 4.58 -7.55 9.21
CA SER A 46 5.17 -6.40 9.91
C SER A 46 4.08 -5.53 10.53
N VAL A 47 4.09 -5.41 11.86
CA VAL A 47 3.08 -4.66 12.61
C VAL A 47 3.14 -3.16 12.34
N VAL A 48 1.97 -2.52 12.32
CA VAL A 48 1.87 -1.06 12.34
C VAL A 48 1.73 -0.62 13.80
N SER A 49 2.80 0.01 14.32
CA SER A 49 2.84 0.60 15.65
C SER A 49 2.86 2.13 15.57
N GLN A 50 3.05 2.79 16.68
CA GLN A 50 3.31 4.24 16.75
C GLN A 50 4.80 4.55 16.50
N PHE A 51 5.42 3.86 15.53
CA PHE A 51 6.82 4.04 15.21
C PHE A 51 7.10 5.42 14.58
N TRP A 52 8.30 5.92 14.81
CA TRP A 52 8.83 7.07 14.10
C TRP A 52 9.74 6.59 12.96
N SER A 53 9.51 7.07 11.75
CA SER A 53 10.35 6.77 10.60
C SER A 53 10.66 8.03 9.80
N TYR A 54 11.91 8.18 9.37
CA TYR A 54 12.28 9.25 8.44
C TYR A 54 11.90 8.92 6.99
N ARG A 55 11.54 7.68 6.70
CA ARG A 55 11.14 7.22 5.35
C ARG A 55 9.64 7.34 5.12
N TRP A 56 8.86 6.71 6.01
CA TRP A 56 7.40 6.74 5.99
C TRP A 56 6.95 7.35 7.32
N ASN A 57 6.69 8.65 7.30
CA ASN A 57 6.42 9.41 8.52
C ASN A 57 4.96 9.86 8.57
N PHE A 58 4.14 9.21 9.38
CA PHE A 58 2.72 9.53 9.53
C PHE A 58 2.51 10.95 10.03
N GLN A 59 3.35 11.43 10.95
CA GLN A 59 3.23 12.79 11.48
C GLN A 59 3.55 13.84 10.42
N LEU A 60 4.49 13.56 9.51
CA LEU A 60 4.77 14.44 8.37
C LEU A 60 3.58 14.48 7.41
N MET A 61 2.97 13.32 7.11
CA MET A 61 1.76 13.24 6.28
C MET A 61 0.61 14.02 6.93
N ALA A 62 0.40 13.84 8.24
CA ALA A 62 -0.61 14.58 9.00
C ALA A 62 -0.33 16.09 9.02
N ALA A 63 0.93 16.50 9.17
CA ALA A 63 1.33 17.90 9.12
C ALA A 63 1.07 18.57 7.77
N GLN A 64 0.98 17.80 6.69
CA GLN A 64 0.57 18.28 5.36
C GLN A 64 -0.96 18.41 5.22
N GLY A 65 -1.72 18.12 6.26
CA GLY A 65 -3.17 18.30 6.30
C GLY A 65 -3.98 17.05 5.97
N TYR A 66 -3.37 15.87 5.96
CA TYR A 66 -4.06 14.60 5.75
C TYR A 66 -4.40 13.92 7.07
N VAL A 67 -5.57 13.29 7.15
CA VAL A 67 -5.83 12.27 8.15
C VAL A 67 -5.24 10.96 7.65
N VAL A 68 -4.34 10.35 8.42
CA VAL A 68 -3.67 9.10 8.04
C VAL A 68 -4.36 7.93 8.73
N VAL A 69 -4.78 6.94 7.95
CA VAL A 69 -5.41 5.70 8.42
C VAL A 69 -4.45 4.54 8.19
N ALA A 70 -3.96 3.94 9.27
CA ALA A 70 -2.93 2.91 9.24
C ALA A 70 -3.42 1.63 9.94
N PRO A 71 -4.11 0.73 9.21
CA PRO A 71 -4.69 -0.47 9.80
C PRO A 71 -3.69 -1.60 9.96
N ASN A 72 -3.84 -2.37 11.04
CA ASN A 72 -3.19 -3.67 11.22
C ASN A 72 -4.05 -4.77 10.59
N ARG A 73 -4.02 -4.82 9.26
CA ARG A 73 -4.78 -5.81 8.47
C ARG A 73 -4.29 -7.24 8.72
N ARG A 74 -5.01 -8.25 8.24
CA ARG A 74 -4.59 -9.66 8.34
C ARG A 74 -3.15 -9.88 7.91
N GLY A 75 -2.47 -10.79 8.58
CA GLY A 75 -1.08 -11.15 8.30
C GLY A 75 -0.04 -10.40 9.12
N LEU A 76 -0.43 -9.38 9.90
CA LEU A 76 0.52 -8.73 10.80
C LEU A 76 0.67 -9.51 12.11
N PRO A 77 1.88 -9.56 12.70
CA PRO A 77 2.08 -10.16 14.02
C PRO A 77 1.42 -9.34 15.13
N SER A 78 1.40 -9.87 16.34
CA SER A 78 0.92 -9.26 17.59
C SER A 78 -0.59 -9.38 17.87
N PHE A 79 -1.36 -9.97 16.95
CA PHE A 79 -2.81 -10.15 17.10
C PHE A 79 -3.25 -11.63 17.10
N GLY A 80 -2.32 -12.53 17.44
CA GLY A 80 -2.53 -13.96 17.47
C GLY A 80 -2.07 -14.69 16.20
N GLN A 81 -1.82 -15.97 16.34
CA GLN A 81 -1.28 -16.81 15.25
C GLN A 81 -2.27 -16.91 14.08
N GLU A 82 -3.55 -17.07 14.37
CA GLU A 82 -4.60 -17.12 13.34
C GLU A 82 -4.60 -15.86 12.46
N TRP A 83 -4.46 -14.68 13.06
CA TRP A 83 -4.39 -13.41 12.34
C TRP A 83 -3.17 -13.36 11.41
N LEU A 84 -2.01 -13.78 11.92
CA LEU A 84 -0.76 -13.81 11.17
C LEU A 84 -0.83 -14.79 9.98
N ASP A 85 -1.34 -15.99 10.20
CA ASP A 85 -1.31 -17.07 9.20
C ASP A 85 -2.27 -16.84 8.02
N GLN A 86 -3.25 -15.94 8.16
CA GLN A 86 -4.24 -15.67 7.11
C GLN A 86 -3.70 -14.90 5.90
N ILE A 87 -2.41 -14.60 5.84
CA ILE A 87 -1.82 -13.87 4.71
C ILE A 87 -1.13 -14.78 3.70
N SER A 88 -0.35 -15.75 4.18
CA SER A 88 0.40 -16.66 3.30
C SER A 88 -0.55 -17.49 2.43
N GLY A 89 -0.30 -17.51 1.13
CA GLY A 89 -1.14 -18.18 0.16
C GLY A 89 -2.45 -17.45 -0.19
N ASP A 90 -2.71 -16.26 0.37
CA ASP A 90 -3.97 -15.53 0.16
C ASP A 90 -3.79 -14.00 0.19
N TYR A 91 -2.84 -13.50 -0.59
CA TYR A 91 -2.54 -12.06 -0.65
C TYR A 91 -3.72 -11.21 -1.15
N ALA A 92 -4.61 -11.75 -1.96
CA ALA A 92 -5.79 -11.07 -2.47
C ALA A 92 -7.04 -11.26 -1.60
N GLY A 93 -6.91 -11.93 -0.46
CA GLY A 93 -8.02 -12.32 0.40
C GLY A 93 -8.44 -11.30 1.43
N GLN A 94 -8.61 -11.76 2.67
CA GLN A 94 -9.18 -10.96 3.75
C GLN A 94 -8.42 -9.66 4.03
N ASN A 95 -7.08 -9.65 3.87
CA ASN A 95 -6.31 -8.42 4.11
C ASN A 95 -6.73 -7.26 3.20
N ILE A 96 -7.14 -7.53 1.98
CA ILE A 96 -7.62 -6.48 1.06
C ILE A 96 -8.97 -5.94 1.55
N ARG A 97 -9.88 -6.79 1.99
CA ARG A 97 -11.16 -6.38 2.60
C ARG A 97 -10.93 -5.60 3.90
N ASP A 98 -9.91 -5.95 4.67
CA ASP A 98 -9.52 -5.24 5.89
C ASP A 98 -9.13 -3.79 5.60
N TYR A 99 -8.34 -3.53 4.55
CA TYR A 99 -8.02 -2.16 4.11
C TYR A 99 -9.29 -1.36 3.78
N LEU A 100 -10.19 -1.95 3.01
CA LEU A 100 -11.43 -1.28 2.63
C LEU A 100 -12.33 -1.04 3.84
N SER A 101 -12.40 -1.97 4.78
CA SER A 101 -13.13 -1.78 6.04
C SER A 101 -12.58 -0.61 6.85
N ALA A 102 -11.26 -0.46 6.91
CA ALA A 102 -10.63 0.64 7.64
C ALA A 102 -10.96 2.00 7.03
N ILE A 103 -10.88 2.13 5.73
CA ILE A 103 -11.17 3.40 5.07
C ILE A 103 -12.66 3.74 5.09
N ASP A 104 -13.52 2.75 4.93
CA ASP A 104 -14.98 2.93 4.99
C ASP A 104 -15.46 3.31 6.39
N ASP A 105 -14.82 2.78 7.44
CA ASP A 105 -15.12 3.16 8.84
C ASP A 105 -14.80 4.64 9.10
N VAL A 106 -13.66 5.11 8.59
CA VAL A 106 -13.26 6.51 8.73
C VAL A 106 -14.10 7.43 7.85
N ALA A 107 -14.54 6.96 6.68
CA ALA A 107 -15.42 7.71 5.77
C ALA A 107 -16.79 8.06 6.37
N GLY A 108 -17.18 7.42 7.47
CA GLY A 108 -18.40 7.79 8.21
C GLY A 108 -18.28 9.00 9.11
N GLU A 109 -17.10 9.56 9.28
CA GLU A 109 -16.85 10.67 10.18
C GLU A 109 -17.29 12.03 9.57
N PRO A 110 -17.82 12.97 10.41
CA PRO A 110 -18.29 14.25 9.89
C PRO A 110 -17.17 15.13 9.30
N TRP A 111 -15.92 14.92 9.72
CA TRP A 111 -14.75 15.64 9.21
C TRP A 111 -14.10 14.97 8.00
N ASP A 112 -14.58 13.81 7.57
CA ASP A 112 -14.11 13.16 6.36
C ASP A 112 -14.51 13.97 5.12
N ASP A 113 -13.59 14.02 4.17
CA ASP A 113 -13.87 14.49 2.82
C ASP A 113 -13.78 13.28 1.87
N GLU A 114 -14.82 12.49 1.87
CA GLU A 114 -14.90 11.22 1.14
C GLU A 114 -14.42 11.30 -0.31
N PRO A 115 -14.69 12.38 -1.07
CA PRO A 115 -14.15 12.49 -2.42
C PRO A 115 -12.62 12.68 -2.48
N ARG A 116 -11.95 12.98 -1.35
CA ARG A 116 -10.53 13.31 -1.30
C ARG A 116 -9.72 12.26 -0.53
N MET A 117 -9.68 11.04 -1.07
CA MET A 117 -8.92 9.95 -0.49
C MET A 117 -7.77 9.50 -1.40
N GLY A 118 -6.61 9.20 -0.78
CA GLY A 118 -5.45 8.60 -1.42
C GLY A 118 -5.05 7.28 -0.75
N CYS A 119 -4.34 6.43 -1.48
CA CYS A 119 -3.86 5.14 -0.98
C CYS A 119 -2.36 5.01 -1.28
N VAL A 120 -1.57 4.74 -0.25
CA VAL A 120 -0.11 4.74 -0.34
C VAL A 120 0.50 3.53 0.38
N GLY A 121 1.63 3.03 -0.12
CA GLY A 121 2.33 1.93 0.53
C GLY A 121 3.63 1.55 -0.17
N ALA A 122 4.47 0.80 0.55
CA ALA A 122 5.75 0.31 0.07
C ALA A 122 5.90 -1.20 0.24
N SER A 123 6.69 -1.83 -0.64
CA SER A 123 7.00 -3.26 -0.59
C SER A 123 5.71 -4.09 -0.74
N TYR A 124 5.38 -4.96 0.21
CA TYR A 124 4.06 -5.59 0.24
C TYR A 124 2.93 -4.55 0.24
N GLY A 125 3.12 -3.40 0.89
CA GLY A 125 2.18 -2.27 0.83
C GLY A 125 2.06 -1.68 -0.57
N GLY A 126 3.13 -1.67 -1.35
CA GLY A 126 3.11 -1.30 -2.77
C GLY A 126 2.33 -2.31 -3.62
N TYR A 127 2.48 -3.60 -3.34
CA TYR A 127 1.61 -4.64 -3.89
C TYR A 127 0.13 -4.35 -3.57
N SER A 128 -0.16 -4.05 -2.30
CA SER A 128 -1.52 -3.73 -1.85
C SER A 128 -2.12 -2.56 -2.63
N VAL A 129 -1.31 -1.53 -2.88
CA VAL A 129 -1.71 -0.38 -3.73
C VAL A 129 -2.04 -0.83 -5.14
N PHE A 130 -1.17 -1.63 -5.79
CA PHE A 130 -1.42 -2.14 -7.14
C PHE A 130 -2.66 -3.02 -7.20
N PHE A 131 -2.90 -3.85 -6.18
CA PHE A 131 -4.10 -4.67 -6.14
C PHE A 131 -5.37 -3.83 -5.94
N LEU A 132 -5.35 -2.91 -4.97
CA LEU A 132 -6.47 -2.00 -4.70
C LEU A 132 -6.80 -1.12 -5.90
N ALA A 133 -5.81 -0.73 -6.71
CA ALA A 133 -6.05 0.02 -7.94
C ALA A 133 -7.02 -0.68 -8.91
N GLY A 134 -7.11 -2.01 -8.84
CA GLY A 134 -8.03 -2.82 -9.63
C GLY A 134 -9.38 -3.14 -8.96
N CYS A 135 -9.57 -2.77 -7.68
CA CYS A 135 -10.78 -3.16 -6.93
C CYS A 135 -11.28 -2.14 -5.91
N HIS A 136 -10.83 -0.89 -5.96
CA HIS A 136 -11.19 0.12 -4.93
C HIS A 136 -12.57 0.74 -5.09
N GLU A 137 -13.28 0.44 -6.15
CA GLU A 137 -14.64 0.94 -6.41
C GLU A 137 -14.75 2.48 -6.26
N LYS A 138 -13.81 3.19 -6.91
CA LYS A 138 -13.72 4.66 -6.95
C LYS A 138 -13.48 5.36 -5.60
N ARG A 139 -13.05 4.64 -4.57
CA ARG A 139 -12.73 5.25 -3.26
C ARG A 139 -11.58 6.25 -3.34
N PHE A 140 -10.54 5.94 -4.10
CA PHE A 140 -9.30 6.73 -4.12
C PHE A 140 -9.17 7.59 -5.37
N LYS A 141 -8.61 8.79 -5.21
CA LYS A 141 -8.29 9.74 -6.28
C LYS A 141 -6.85 9.67 -6.76
N ALA A 142 -5.97 9.08 -5.95
CA ALA A 142 -4.59 8.84 -6.31
C ALA A 142 -4.03 7.64 -5.57
N PHE A 143 -3.05 6.99 -6.21
CA PHE A 143 -2.25 5.90 -5.64
C PHE A 143 -0.77 6.26 -5.66
N ILE A 144 -0.05 5.82 -4.62
CA ILE A 144 1.41 5.88 -4.59
C ILE A 144 1.94 4.52 -4.15
N ALA A 145 2.70 3.86 -5.02
CA ALA A 145 3.33 2.57 -4.77
C ALA A 145 4.85 2.70 -4.82
N HIS A 146 5.53 2.38 -3.72
CA HIS A 146 6.98 2.33 -3.65
C HIS A 146 7.43 0.86 -3.64
N CYS A 147 8.31 0.46 -4.58
CA CYS A 147 8.86 -0.90 -4.70
C CYS A 147 7.78 -2.00 -4.52
N GLY A 148 6.65 -1.86 -5.18
CA GLY A 148 5.55 -2.82 -5.08
C GLY A 148 5.70 -4.03 -5.99
N ILE A 149 5.18 -5.18 -5.55
CA ILE A 149 5.06 -6.36 -6.40
C ILE A 149 3.86 -6.15 -7.32
N PHE A 150 4.08 -6.28 -8.62
CA PHE A 150 3.04 -6.08 -9.64
C PHE A 150 2.68 -7.37 -10.36
N ASN A 151 3.69 -8.14 -10.79
CA ASN A 151 3.54 -9.37 -11.54
C ASN A 151 4.18 -10.53 -10.78
N PHE A 152 3.36 -11.42 -10.24
CA PHE A 152 3.82 -12.53 -9.41
C PHE A 152 4.68 -13.53 -10.18
N GLU A 153 4.46 -13.71 -11.48
CA GLU A 153 5.25 -14.66 -12.26
C GLU A 153 6.68 -14.15 -12.47
N SER A 154 6.87 -12.91 -12.91
CA SER A 154 8.21 -12.32 -13.04
C SER A 154 8.87 -12.13 -11.68
N MET A 155 8.11 -11.72 -10.66
CA MET A 155 8.62 -11.59 -9.28
C MET A 155 9.23 -12.91 -8.78
N TYR A 156 8.60 -14.05 -9.05
CA TYR A 156 9.12 -15.36 -8.67
C TYR A 156 10.51 -15.62 -9.28
N GLY A 157 10.75 -15.18 -10.50
CA GLY A 157 12.02 -15.35 -11.21
C GLY A 157 13.09 -14.29 -10.91
N GLU A 158 12.74 -13.19 -10.26
CA GLU A 158 13.63 -12.02 -10.11
C GLU A 158 14.11 -11.78 -8.69
N THR A 159 13.34 -12.14 -7.68
CA THR A 159 13.60 -11.80 -6.28
C THR A 159 14.81 -12.53 -5.69
N GLU A 160 15.58 -11.84 -4.86
CA GLU A 160 16.61 -12.47 -4.02
C GLU A 160 16.02 -13.36 -2.91
N GLU A 161 14.75 -13.15 -2.55
CA GLU A 161 14.05 -13.84 -1.46
C GLU A 161 13.16 -14.97 -1.98
N LEU A 162 13.66 -15.79 -2.90
CA LEU A 162 12.85 -16.84 -3.53
C LEU A 162 12.21 -17.79 -2.50
N PHE A 163 12.95 -18.14 -1.44
CA PHE A 163 12.43 -18.99 -0.36
C PHE A 163 11.16 -18.40 0.29
N PHE A 164 11.15 -17.09 0.51
CA PHE A 164 10.03 -16.37 1.09
C PHE A 164 8.84 -16.35 0.13
N ILE A 165 9.07 -15.96 -1.12
CA ILE A 165 8.03 -15.91 -2.15
C ILE A 165 7.46 -17.30 -2.42
N ASN A 166 8.30 -18.33 -2.45
CA ASN A 166 7.84 -19.70 -2.65
C ASN A 166 6.92 -20.16 -1.50
N ASN A 167 7.24 -19.78 -0.26
CA ASN A 167 6.36 -20.03 0.88
C ASN A 167 5.06 -19.24 0.81
N ASP A 168 5.15 -17.94 0.58
CA ASP A 168 3.99 -17.04 0.64
C ASP A 168 3.04 -17.18 -0.56
N TYR A 169 3.56 -17.52 -1.74
CA TYR A 169 2.70 -17.84 -2.90
C TYR A 169 2.17 -19.27 -2.87
N GLY A 170 2.78 -20.15 -2.06
CA GLY A 170 2.43 -21.56 -2.00
C GLY A 170 3.24 -22.46 -2.93
N GLY A 171 4.05 -21.91 -3.83
CA GLY A 171 4.90 -22.63 -4.76
C GLY A 171 5.16 -21.89 -6.07
N PRO A 172 5.88 -22.54 -7.01
CA PRO A 172 6.21 -21.91 -8.29
C PRO A 172 4.99 -21.84 -9.23
N TYR A 173 5.02 -20.89 -10.17
CA TYR A 173 3.92 -20.66 -11.11
C TYR A 173 3.69 -21.82 -12.08
N TRP A 174 4.69 -22.66 -12.34
CA TRP A 174 4.57 -23.82 -13.21
C TRP A 174 3.99 -25.08 -12.56
N ASP A 175 3.85 -25.10 -11.22
CA ASP A 175 3.19 -26.19 -10.52
C ASP A 175 1.67 -26.09 -10.66
N ARG A 176 1.17 -26.65 -11.78
CA ARG A 176 -0.25 -26.56 -12.13
C ARG A 176 -1.16 -27.37 -11.20
N SER A 177 -0.61 -28.36 -10.48
CA SER A 177 -1.36 -29.18 -9.53
C SER A 177 -1.54 -28.51 -8.17
N ASN A 178 -0.74 -27.51 -7.87
CA ASN A 178 -0.75 -26.79 -6.60
C ASN A 178 -1.79 -25.66 -6.61
N GLN A 179 -2.93 -25.94 -5.99
CA GLN A 179 -4.08 -25.01 -6.01
C GLN A 179 -3.78 -23.69 -5.28
N VAL A 180 -2.98 -23.71 -4.21
CA VAL A 180 -2.61 -22.48 -3.47
C VAL A 180 -1.74 -21.59 -4.35
N ALA A 181 -0.70 -22.17 -4.99
CA ALA A 181 0.15 -21.44 -5.92
C ALA A 181 -0.67 -20.87 -7.10
N GLN A 182 -1.52 -21.69 -7.72
CA GLN A 182 -2.34 -21.23 -8.86
C GLN A 182 -3.30 -20.10 -8.45
N ARG A 183 -3.87 -20.14 -7.26
CA ARG A 183 -4.68 -19.03 -6.73
C ARG A 183 -3.87 -17.74 -6.58
N SER A 184 -2.64 -17.84 -6.06
CA SER A 184 -1.75 -16.68 -5.93
C SER A 184 -1.49 -16.02 -7.28
N TYR A 185 -1.09 -16.78 -8.30
CA TYR A 185 -0.80 -16.24 -9.63
C TYR A 185 -2.05 -15.75 -10.35
N ALA A 186 -3.20 -16.40 -10.15
CA ALA A 186 -4.48 -15.95 -10.71
C ALA A 186 -4.88 -14.56 -10.17
N ASN A 187 -4.47 -14.22 -8.95
CA ASN A 187 -4.76 -12.96 -8.28
C ASN A 187 -3.60 -11.96 -8.35
N SER A 188 -2.62 -12.18 -9.19
CA SER A 188 -1.54 -11.21 -9.41
C SER A 188 -2.09 -9.87 -9.92
N PRO A 189 -1.65 -8.73 -9.37
CA PRO A 189 -2.19 -7.40 -9.73
C PRO A 189 -2.19 -7.10 -11.22
N HIS A 190 -1.17 -7.55 -11.96
CA HIS A 190 -1.04 -7.27 -13.39
C HIS A 190 -2.22 -7.80 -14.22
N LYS A 191 -2.94 -8.80 -13.73
CA LYS A 191 -4.12 -9.36 -14.41
C LYS A 191 -5.37 -8.50 -14.30
N PHE A 192 -5.36 -7.49 -13.43
CA PHE A 192 -6.50 -6.61 -13.16
C PHE A 192 -6.28 -5.17 -13.65
N VAL A 193 -5.22 -4.92 -14.39
CA VAL A 193 -4.90 -3.59 -14.92
C VAL A 193 -6.02 -3.02 -15.80
N SER A 194 -6.80 -3.88 -16.45
CA SER A 194 -7.97 -3.45 -17.23
C SER A 194 -9.01 -2.67 -16.43
N LYS A 195 -8.99 -2.80 -15.09
CA LYS A 195 -9.88 -2.09 -14.15
C LYS A 195 -9.24 -0.83 -13.55
N TRP A 196 -7.99 -0.53 -13.86
CA TRP A 196 -7.32 0.67 -13.37
C TRP A 196 -7.90 1.92 -14.03
N ASP A 197 -8.21 2.92 -13.23
CA ASP A 197 -8.83 4.18 -13.68
C ASP A 197 -8.28 5.42 -12.97
N THR A 198 -7.31 5.26 -12.07
CA THR A 198 -6.91 6.30 -11.12
C THR A 198 -5.42 6.63 -11.26
N PRO A 199 -5.03 7.91 -11.16
CA PRO A 199 -3.63 8.35 -11.23
C PRO A 199 -2.73 7.62 -10.25
N ILE A 200 -1.53 7.22 -10.70
CA ILE A 200 -0.57 6.45 -9.90
C ILE A 200 0.85 6.99 -10.01
N LEU A 201 1.48 7.22 -8.86
CA LEU A 201 2.91 7.51 -8.74
C LEU A 201 3.63 6.25 -8.28
N ILE A 202 4.73 5.91 -8.96
CA ILE A 202 5.50 4.70 -8.69
C ILE A 202 6.94 5.10 -8.39
N PHE A 203 7.47 4.62 -7.25
CA PHE A 203 8.86 4.78 -6.86
C PHE A 203 9.59 3.45 -6.88
N THR A 204 10.86 3.44 -7.27
CA THR A 204 11.71 2.26 -7.19
C THR A 204 13.18 2.65 -7.04
N GLY A 205 14.00 1.72 -6.51
CA GLY A 205 15.45 1.85 -6.47
C GLY A 205 16.10 0.87 -7.44
N GLU A 206 17.13 1.30 -8.16
CA GLU A 206 17.83 0.49 -9.16
C GLU A 206 18.48 -0.76 -8.54
N TYR A 207 18.95 -0.65 -7.29
CA TYR A 207 19.58 -1.75 -6.55
C TYR A 207 18.63 -2.53 -5.64
N ASP A 208 17.33 -2.45 -5.92
CA ASP A 208 16.35 -3.28 -5.22
C ASP A 208 16.35 -4.68 -5.82
N PHE A 209 16.96 -5.64 -5.10
CA PHE A 209 16.96 -7.05 -5.49
C PHE A 209 15.88 -7.86 -4.78
N ARG A 210 15.19 -7.26 -3.80
CA ARG A 210 14.08 -7.87 -3.08
C ARG A 210 12.81 -7.84 -3.90
N ILE A 211 12.41 -6.62 -4.31
CA ILE A 211 11.38 -6.39 -5.30
C ILE A 211 12.01 -5.59 -6.43
N PRO A 212 12.54 -6.26 -7.46
CA PRO A 212 13.31 -5.61 -8.51
C PRO A 212 12.56 -4.47 -9.20
N TYR A 213 13.30 -3.47 -9.63
CA TYR A 213 12.75 -2.27 -10.27
C TYR A 213 11.92 -2.58 -11.51
N THR A 214 12.13 -3.73 -12.14
CA THR A 214 11.35 -4.22 -13.27
C THR A 214 9.86 -4.38 -12.95
N GLN A 215 9.51 -4.70 -11.71
CA GLN A 215 8.11 -4.71 -11.25
C GLN A 215 7.45 -3.34 -11.41
N SER A 216 8.16 -2.29 -11.06
CA SER A 216 7.71 -0.90 -11.21
C SER A 216 7.65 -0.47 -12.68
N LEU A 217 8.59 -0.92 -13.52
CA LEU A 217 8.56 -0.66 -14.97
C LEU A 217 7.35 -1.32 -15.62
N GLU A 218 7.04 -2.57 -15.28
CA GLU A 218 5.85 -3.27 -15.79
C GLU A 218 4.57 -2.51 -15.43
N ALA A 219 4.43 -2.11 -14.17
CA ALA A 219 3.26 -1.37 -13.69
C ALA A 219 3.11 0.01 -14.35
N PHE A 220 4.21 0.74 -14.48
CA PHE A 220 4.23 2.04 -15.16
C PHE A 220 3.83 1.92 -16.63
N THR A 221 4.41 0.96 -17.35
CA THR A 221 4.07 0.70 -18.75
C THR A 221 2.58 0.39 -18.91
N ALA A 222 2.04 -0.50 -18.06
CA ALA A 222 0.63 -0.85 -18.10
C ALA A 222 -0.28 0.37 -17.89
N ALA A 223 0.01 1.21 -16.89
CA ALA A 223 -0.75 2.43 -16.63
C ALA A 223 -0.69 3.40 -17.81
N ARG A 224 0.49 3.61 -18.39
CA ARG A 224 0.67 4.53 -19.53
C ARG A 224 -0.03 4.05 -20.80
N VAL A 225 0.07 2.77 -21.12
CA VAL A 225 -0.62 2.19 -22.28
C VAL A 225 -2.15 2.31 -22.14
N ARG A 226 -2.66 2.21 -20.91
CA ARG A 226 -4.08 2.42 -20.64
C ARG A 226 -4.52 3.89 -20.61
N GLY A 227 -3.60 4.84 -20.82
CA GLY A 227 -3.91 6.27 -20.78
C GLY A 227 -4.13 6.83 -19.36
N ILE A 228 -3.74 6.10 -18.32
CA ILE A 228 -3.86 6.53 -16.94
C ILE A 228 -2.72 7.51 -16.62
N PRO A 229 -2.98 8.66 -15.97
CA PRO A 229 -1.92 9.52 -15.49
C PRO A 229 -0.97 8.75 -14.57
N ALA A 230 0.28 8.60 -14.97
CA ALA A 230 1.27 7.85 -14.23
C ALA A 230 2.63 8.53 -14.29
N ARG A 231 3.38 8.43 -13.19
CA ARG A 231 4.75 8.92 -13.07
C ARG A 231 5.60 7.83 -12.43
N LEU A 232 6.78 7.60 -12.98
CA LEU A 232 7.81 6.73 -12.41
C LEU A 232 8.98 7.57 -11.95
N VAL A 233 9.42 7.35 -10.72
CA VAL A 233 10.64 7.94 -10.15
C VAL A 233 11.56 6.81 -9.72
N GLU A 234 12.67 6.66 -10.45
CA GLU A 234 13.69 5.67 -10.17
C GLU A 234 14.92 6.35 -9.54
N PHE A 235 15.40 5.77 -8.44
CA PHE A 235 16.61 6.23 -7.76
C PHE A 235 17.77 5.30 -8.11
N GLU A 236 18.70 5.79 -8.93
CA GLU A 236 19.84 5.03 -9.46
C GLU A 236 20.79 4.48 -8.37
N ASN A 237 20.76 5.05 -7.19
CA ASN A 237 21.68 4.73 -6.11
C ASN A 237 21.00 4.31 -4.80
N GLU A 238 19.74 3.87 -4.89
CA GLU A 238 18.98 3.32 -3.77
C GLU A 238 18.60 1.86 -4.02
N ALA A 239 18.38 1.13 -2.94
CA ALA A 239 17.89 -0.25 -2.95
C ALA A 239 16.39 -0.30 -2.60
N HIS A 240 16.00 -1.21 -1.69
CA HIS A 240 14.60 -1.40 -1.32
C HIS A 240 13.95 -0.17 -0.66
N GLN A 241 14.77 0.66 -0.01
CA GLN A 241 14.33 1.88 0.66
C GLN A 241 15.18 3.06 0.25
N VAL A 242 14.64 4.27 0.39
CA VAL A 242 15.37 5.52 0.16
C VAL A 242 16.04 5.94 1.46
N PHE A 243 17.38 5.90 1.50
CA PHE A 243 18.17 6.24 2.68
C PHE A 243 18.98 7.53 2.52
N ARG A 244 19.35 7.90 1.29
CA ARG A 244 20.16 9.09 1.04
C ARG A 244 19.34 10.36 1.25
N PRO A 245 19.84 11.33 2.06
CA PRO A 245 19.08 12.54 2.39
C PRO A 245 18.58 13.33 1.18
N GLN A 246 19.42 13.48 0.15
CA GLN A 246 19.06 14.19 -1.07
C GLN A 246 17.90 13.49 -1.81
N ASN A 247 17.97 12.16 -1.90
CA ASN A 247 16.91 11.37 -2.51
C ASN A 247 15.63 11.42 -1.69
N SER A 248 15.74 11.47 -0.36
CA SER A 248 14.57 11.61 0.53
C SER A 248 13.85 12.94 0.30
N LEU A 249 14.58 14.03 0.04
CA LEU A 249 13.97 15.32 -0.30
C LEU A 249 13.19 15.24 -1.63
N VAL A 250 13.75 14.58 -2.64
CA VAL A 250 13.07 14.35 -3.92
C VAL A 250 11.85 13.48 -3.72
N TRP A 251 11.99 12.37 -2.97
CA TRP A 251 10.91 11.45 -2.68
C TRP A 251 9.71 12.17 -2.02
N ASN A 252 9.96 12.95 -0.98
CA ASN A 252 8.92 13.69 -0.27
C ASN A 252 8.25 14.74 -1.18
N ARG A 253 9.01 15.45 -1.99
CA ARG A 253 8.47 16.43 -2.94
C ARG A 253 7.54 15.77 -3.96
N GLU A 254 7.96 14.66 -4.54
CA GLU A 254 7.14 13.93 -5.51
C GLU A 254 5.91 13.32 -4.85
N PHE A 255 6.06 12.72 -3.66
CA PHE A 255 4.99 12.11 -2.88
C PHE A 255 3.86 13.12 -2.58
N PHE A 256 4.21 14.22 -1.92
CA PHE A 256 3.21 15.22 -1.56
C PHE A 256 2.71 16.02 -2.78
N GLY A 257 3.56 16.27 -3.74
CA GLY A 257 3.15 16.94 -4.99
C GLY A 257 2.11 16.14 -5.77
N TRP A 258 2.23 14.81 -5.79
CA TRP A 258 1.23 13.93 -6.41
C TRP A 258 -0.10 13.96 -5.66
N LEU A 259 -0.06 13.83 -4.34
CA LEU A 259 -1.26 13.88 -3.49
C LEU A 259 -1.94 15.26 -3.56
N ASP A 260 -1.18 16.35 -3.52
CA ASP A 260 -1.74 17.70 -3.62
C ASP A 260 -2.42 17.94 -4.96
N LYS A 261 -1.90 17.33 -6.03
CA LYS A 261 -2.47 17.47 -7.37
C LYS A 261 -3.81 16.73 -7.55
N TYR A 262 -3.95 15.56 -6.96
CA TYR A 262 -5.08 14.68 -7.26
C TYR A 262 -6.03 14.45 -6.08
N VAL A 263 -5.58 14.65 -4.85
CA VAL A 263 -6.36 14.38 -3.63
C VAL A 263 -6.85 15.66 -2.96
N LYS A 264 -6.04 16.72 -2.91
CA LYS A 264 -6.47 18.05 -2.44
C LYS A 264 -7.10 18.85 -3.59
#